data_2a6689764b6b0c812efa1eeb4a26cf5d
#
_entry.id   2a6689764b6b0c812efa1eeb4a26cf5d
#
_cell.length_a   1.000
_cell.length_b   1.000
_cell.length_c   1.000
_cell.angle_alpha   90.00
_cell.angle_beta   90.00
_cell.angle_gamma   90.00
#
_symmetry.space_group_name_H-M   'P 1'
#
loop_
_entity.id
_entity.type
_entity.pdbx_description
1 polymer ?
#
loop_
_entity_poly.entity_id
_entity_poly.type
_entity_poly.pdbx_seq_one_letter_code
_entity_poly.pdbx_strand_id
1 'polypeptide(L)'
;PGKEIGLSSGCFGDICIGGMPHLYIYNISILGEGMQAKRRSYACILDHLIPSMDDADTYGGLTDLDEAIDGYYHARQARPAQVPALLERIFTLAEELEVTTDLQLERADLEAEPEEGVARLHRWVSRIKTSLVRDGLHIYGQPPEGERFDHLARALVRVPNGAVPALEDSILLAQGWAPEELRAAPERLYPDGRTALRIVDGAIATARRLLARLSAEGYRPEAAAELLAEEGFPGDTTPLARVLDFVCTQAAPRLRQTTDELDLLLAGVEGRFVPPLPGGSPSRGNVHILPTGRNFYAIDPAAVPSRAAWTVGQTLAEQAVDAYRAQRGEPWPESVAIVVYSDECMKTNGEDIAEVFALMGVRPRYLGQTDKVVGVEPIPLAELGRPRIDAVLRISG
;
A
#
# COMPACT_ATOMS: atom_id res chain seq x y z
N PRO A 1 -23.74 -19.05 -17.70
CA PRO A 1 -22.72 -19.89 -18.38
C PRO A 1 -23.30 -21.06 -19.14
N GLY A 2 -24.26 -21.84 -18.54
CA GLY A 2 -24.80 -23.02 -19.20
C GLY A 2 -25.40 -22.79 -20.58
N LYS A 3 -26.08 -21.66 -20.77
CA LYS A 3 -26.65 -21.27 -22.07
C LYS A 3 -25.58 -20.92 -23.11
N GLU A 4 -24.50 -20.31 -22.71
CA GLU A 4 -23.39 -19.90 -23.59
C GLU A 4 -22.61 -21.09 -24.13
N ILE A 5 -22.57 -22.20 -23.37
CA ILE A 5 -21.91 -23.46 -23.78
C ILE A 5 -22.90 -24.53 -24.21
N GLY A 6 -24.16 -24.18 -24.46
CA GLY A 6 -25.18 -25.10 -24.95
C GLY A 6 -25.76 -26.07 -23.92
N LEU A 7 -25.52 -25.83 -22.61
CA LEU A 7 -26.08 -26.64 -21.55
C LEU A 7 -27.46 -26.14 -21.07
N SER A 8 -28.14 -26.91 -20.27
CA SER A 8 -29.45 -26.54 -19.72
C SER A 8 -29.39 -25.34 -18.78
N SER A 9 -30.56 -24.81 -18.39
CA SER A 9 -30.67 -23.68 -17.45
C SER A 9 -30.61 -24.12 -15.99
N GLY A 10 -30.12 -25.29 -15.67
CA GLY A 10 -29.97 -25.79 -14.31
C GLY A 10 -28.90 -25.05 -13.50
N CYS A 11 -28.73 -25.45 -12.26
CA CYS A 11 -27.67 -24.92 -11.40
C CYS A 11 -26.28 -25.18 -11.99
N PHE A 12 -25.38 -24.19 -11.94
CA PHE A 12 -24.04 -24.35 -12.49
C PHE A 12 -23.29 -25.55 -11.88
N GLY A 13 -23.36 -25.70 -10.56
CA GLY A 13 -22.73 -26.83 -9.87
C GLY A 13 -23.23 -28.20 -10.39
N ASP A 14 -24.53 -28.35 -10.55
CA ASP A 14 -25.12 -29.62 -11.03
C ASP A 14 -24.78 -29.94 -12.48
N ILE A 15 -24.67 -28.89 -13.32
CA ILE A 15 -24.43 -29.07 -14.76
C ILE A 15 -22.96 -29.30 -15.07
N CYS A 16 -22.07 -28.51 -14.44
CA CYS A 16 -20.64 -28.49 -14.80
C CYS A 16 -19.78 -29.39 -13.93
N ILE A 17 -20.19 -29.65 -12.68
CA ILE A 17 -19.38 -30.35 -11.68
C ILE A 17 -20.04 -31.65 -11.24
N GLY A 18 -21.37 -31.67 -11.19
CA GLY A 18 -22.12 -32.81 -10.68
C GLY A 18 -21.82 -33.07 -9.21
N GLY A 19 -21.58 -34.34 -8.87
CA GLY A 19 -21.27 -34.75 -7.51
C GLY A 19 -19.78 -34.78 -7.14
N MET A 20 -18.89 -34.26 -8.01
CA MET A 20 -17.45 -34.28 -7.74
C MET A 20 -17.04 -33.14 -6.78
N PRO A 21 -16.17 -33.40 -5.82
CA PRO A 21 -15.54 -32.33 -5.03
C PRO A 21 -14.82 -31.33 -5.94
N HIS A 22 -15.00 -30.04 -5.65
CA HIS A 22 -14.36 -28.97 -6.40
C HIS A 22 -13.35 -28.23 -5.53
N LEU A 23 -12.07 -28.39 -5.81
CA LEU A 23 -10.98 -27.62 -5.25
C LEU A 23 -10.62 -26.51 -6.23
N TYR A 24 -10.61 -25.26 -5.75
CA TYR A 24 -10.37 -24.08 -6.57
C TYR A 24 -9.16 -23.31 -6.04
N ILE A 25 -8.03 -23.45 -6.73
CA ILE A 25 -6.79 -22.74 -6.39
C ILE A 25 -6.94 -21.30 -6.85
N TYR A 26 -6.85 -20.35 -5.92
CA TYR A 26 -7.04 -18.95 -6.26
C TYR A 26 -6.24 -17.98 -5.39
N ASN A 27 -5.99 -16.78 -5.90
CA ASN A 27 -5.21 -15.76 -5.20
C ASN A 27 -5.96 -15.25 -3.98
N ILE A 28 -5.29 -15.21 -2.81
CA ILE A 28 -5.85 -14.74 -1.53
C ILE A 28 -6.41 -13.33 -1.60
N SER A 29 -5.89 -12.47 -2.48
CA SER A 29 -6.31 -11.07 -2.60
C SER A 29 -7.48 -10.85 -3.56
N ILE A 30 -7.98 -11.88 -4.26
CA ILE A 30 -9.08 -11.76 -5.22
C ILE A 30 -10.31 -12.50 -4.67
N LEU A 31 -11.00 -11.83 -3.76
CA LEU A 31 -12.10 -12.43 -2.99
C LEU A 31 -13.37 -12.62 -3.80
N GLY A 32 -13.70 -11.69 -4.70
CA GLY A 32 -14.96 -11.70 -5.45
C GLY A 32 -15.16 -12.97 -6.24
N GLU A 33 -14.17 -13.38 -7.04
CA GLU A 33 -14.24 -14.59 -7.85
C GLU A 33 -14.22 -15.86 -6.99
N GLY A 34 -13.39 -15.93 -5.96
CA GLY A 34 -13.36 -17.06 -5.04
C GLY A 34 -14.69 -17.26 -4.32
N MET A 35 -15.33 -16.19 -3.87
CA MET A 35 -16.64 -16.26 -3.24
C MET A 35 -17.73 -16.66 -4.24
N GLN A 36 -17.61 -16.30 -5.51
CA GLN A 36 -18.50 -16.78 -6.55
C GLN A 36 -18.33 -18.29 -6.80
N ALA A 37 -17.10 -18.79 -6.82
CA ALA A 37 -16.82 -20.22 -6.94
C ALA A 37 -17.43 -21.02 -5.77
N LYS A 38 -17.29 -20.52 -4.53
CA LYS A 38 -17.97 -21.13 -3.36
C LYS A 38 -19.48 -21.18 -3.54
N ARG A 39 -20.08 -20.06 -3.88
CA ARG A 39 -21.54 -19.92 -3.92
C ARG A 39 -22.18 -20.67 -5.10
N ARG A 40 -21.51 -20.72 -6.25
CA ARG A 40 -22.08 -21.26 -7.49
C ARG A 40 -21.68 -22.71 -7.79
N SER A 41 -20.50 -23.13 -7.31
CA SER A 41 -19.95 -24.45 -7.60
C SER A 41 -19.53 -25.23 -6.36
N TYR A 42 -19.93 -24.76 -5.17
CA TYR A 42 -19.59 -25.41 -3.89
C TYR A 42 -18.10 -25.64 -3.69
N ALA A 43 -17.26 -24.76 -4.26
CA ALA A 43 -15.81 -24.91 -4.25
C ALA A 43 -15.23 -24.76 -2.83
N CYS A 44 -14.32 -25.66 -2.49
CA CYS A 44 -13.35 -25.43 -1.43
C CYS A 44 -12.21 -24.62 -2.04
N ILE A 45 -12.02 -23.39 -1.59
CA ILE A 45 -10.92 -22.55 -2.06
C ILE A 45 -9.62 -23.04 -1.43
N LEU A 46 -8.58 -23.10 -2.24
CA LEU A 46 -7.19 -23.27 -1.79
C LEU A 46 -6.47 -22.00 -2.20
N ASP A 47 -6.37 -21.06 -1.27
CA ASP A 47 -5.75 -19.79 -1.58
C ASP A 47 -4.24 -19.90 -1.71
N HIS A 48 -3.67 -19.00 -2.48
CA HIS A 48 -2.23 -18.90 -2.65
C HIS A 48 -1.74 -17.47 -2.44
N LEU A 49 -0.47 -17.35 -2.08
CA LEU A 49 0.18 -16.10 -1.78
C LEU A 49 0.20 -15.14 -2.98
N ILE A 50 0.22 -13.86 -2.70
CA ILE A 50 0.51 -12.82 -3.70
C ILE A 50 1.98 -12.91 -4.14
N PRO A 51 2.32 -12.47 -5.36
CA PRO A 51 3.72 -12.31 -5.75
C PRO A 51 4.47 -11.37 -4.80
N SER A 52 5.79 -11.55 -4.73
CA SER A 52 6.65 -10.56 -4.08
C SER A 52 6.47 -9.18 -4.72
N MET A 53 6.61 -8.12 -3.93
CA MET A 53 6.44 -6.75 -4.35
C MET A 53 7.63 -5.92 -3.88
N ASP A 54 8.16 -5.08 -4.76
CA ASP A 54 9.18 -4.09 -4.42
C ASP A 54 8.78 -2.72 -4.96
N ASP A 55 9.49 -1.67 -4.54
CA ASP A 55 9.32 -0.35 -5.13
C ASP A 55 9.80 -0.37 -6.59
N ALA A 56 9.16 0.41 -7.45
CA ALA A 56 9.52 0.48 -8.86
C ALA A 56 10.95 0.98 -9.07
N ASP A 57 11.41 1.84 -8.14
CA ASP A 57 12.66 2.59 -8.23
C ASP A 57 12.76 3.44 -9.51
N THR A 58 13.85 4.16 -9.70
CA THR A 58 14.13 4.90 -10.93
C THR A 58 15.17 4.16 -11.79
N TYR A 59 15.02 4.24 -13.11
CA TYR A 59 15.98 3.68 -14.06
C TYR A 59 16.16 4.61 -15.26
N GLY A 60 17.33 4.54 -15.91
CA GLY A 60 17.64 5.34 -17.10
C GLY A 60 17.46 6.83 -16.85
N GLY A 61 16.80 7.52 -17.77
CA GLY A 61 16.60 8.97 -17.70
C GLY A 61 15.84 9.47 -16.46
N LEU A 62 14.99 8.64 -15.84
CA LEU A 62 14.33 9.00 -14.57
C LEU A 62 15.33 9.11 -13.41
N THR A 63 16.38 8.30 -13.40
CA THR A 63 17.47 8.44 -12.42
C THR A 63 18.23 9.76 -12.65
N ASP A 64 18.52 10.10 -13.91
CA ASP A 64 19.19 11.35 -14.24
C ASP A 64 18.37 12.58 -13.85
N LEU A 65 17.04 12.51 -14.02
CA LEU A 65 16.12 13.56 -13.58
C LEU A 65 16.09 13.68 -12.05
N ASP A 66 16.00 12.56 -11.35
CA ASP A 66 16.01 12.51 -9.89
C ASP A 66 17.30 13.11 -9.30
N GLU A 67 18.47 12.75 -9.86
CA GLU A 67 19.76 13.31 -9.48
C GLU A 67 19.88 14.81 -9.81
N ALA A 68 19.34 15.26 -10.93
CA ALA A 68 19.34 16.68 -11.31
C ALA A 68 18.48 17.51 -10.34
N ILE A 69 17.34 16.98 -9.92
CA ILE A 69 16.45 17.59 -8.91
C ILE A 69 17.18 17.71 -7.56
N ASP A 70 17.87 16.65 -7.13
CA ASP A 70 18.70 16.71 -5.92
C ASP A 70 19.79 17.76 -6.02
N GLY A 71 20.51 17.77 -7.13
CA GLY A 71 21.53 18.78 -7.41
C GLY A 71 21.00 20.21 -7.30
N TYR A 72 19.77 20.44 -7.78
CA TYR A 72 19.09 21.73 -7.69
C TYR A 72 18.83 22.15 -6.24
N TYR A 73 18.25 21.27 -5.40
CA TYR A 73 18.00 21.60 -4.00
C TYR A 73 19.31 21.87 -3.22
N HIS A 74 20.35 21.09 -3.48
CA HIS A 74 21.68 21.35 -2.90
C HIS A 74 22.30 22.66 -3.39
N ALA A 75 22.19 22.97 -4.68
CA ALA A 75 22.76 24.17 -5.26
C ALA A 75 22.08 25.44 -4.74
N ARG A 76 20.78 25.40 -4.46
CA ARG A 76 20.06 26.55 -3.87
C ARG A 76 20.68 27.02 -2.55
N GLN A 77 21.19 26.10 -1.74
CA GLN A 77 21.82 26.44 -0.46
C GLN A 77 23.32 26.75 -0.59
N ALA A 78 24.06 25.90 -1.30
CA ALA A 78 25.50 25.89 -1.26
C ALA A 78 26.16 26.58 -2.47
N ARG A 79 25.51 26.61 -3.64
CA ARG A 79 26.07 27.02 -4.93
C ARG A 79 25.05 27.70 -5.84
N PRO A 80 24.46 28.84 -5.48
CA PRO A 80 23.36 29.46 -6.25
C PRO A 80 23.69 29.73 -7.72
N ALA A 81 24.97 29.94 -8.06
CA ALA A 81 25.41 30.15 -9.45
C ALA A 81 25.18 28.96 -10.38
N GLN A 82 24.97 27.73 -9.82
CA GLN A 82 24.70 26.52 -10.60
C GLN A 82 23.20 26.30 -10.86
N VAL A 83 22.32 27.00 -10.15
CA VAL A 83 20.88 26.84 -10.21
C VAL A 83 20.33 26.99 -11.64
N PRO A 84 20.68 28.01 -12.45
CA PRO A 84 20.13 28.14 -13.79
C PRO A 84 20.48 26.96 -14.71
N ALA A 85 21.70 26.44 -14.63
CA ALA A 85 22.13 25.30 -15.45
C ALA A 85 21.44 23.99 -15.03
N LEU A 86 21.16 23.81 -13.73
CA LEU A 86 20.42 22.66 -13.23
C LEU A 86 18.94 22.72 -13.59
N LEU A 87 18.32 23.90 -13.56
CA LEU A 87 16.94 24.09 -14.02
C LEU A 87 16.79 23.73 -15.50
N GLU A 88 17.71 24.22 -16.35
CA GLU A 88 17.71 23.90 -17.77
C GLU A 88 17.84 22.39 -18.00
N ARG A 89 18.73 21.72 -17.27
CA ARG A 89 18.90 20.27 -17.34
C ARG A 89 17.63 19.53 -16.89
N ILE A 90 17.01 19.94 -15.78
CA ILE A 90 15.77 19.34 -15.26
C ILE A 90 14.65 19.45 -16.30
N PHE A 91 14.46 20.63 -16.89
CA PHE A 91 13.40 20.86 -17.87
C PHE A 91 13.62 20.06 -19.15
N THR A 92 14.87 20.02 -19.64
CA THR A 92 15.23 19.21 -20.80
C THR A 92 14.96 17.72 -20.56
N LEU A 93 15.40 17.18 -19.42
CA LEU A 93 15.14 15.78 -19.06
C LEU A 93 13.64 15.48 -18.91
N ALA A 94 12.89 16.39 -18.30
CA ALA A 94 11.45 16.22 -18.12
C ALA A 94 10.69 16.23 -19.46
N GLU A 95 11.14 17.03 -20.46
CA GLU A 95 10.60 17.04 -21.82
C GLU A 95 10.98 15.76 -22.57
N GLU A 96 12.25 15.34 -22.55
CA GLU A 96 12.74 14.13 -23.20
C GLU A 96 12.05 12.85 -22.68
N LEU A 97 11.68 12.83 -21.43
CA LEU A 97 10.98 11.72 -20.77
C LEU A 97 9.45 11.84 -20.86
N GLU A 98 8.93 12.86 -21.55
CA GLU A 98 7.49 13.15 -21.69
C GLU A 98 6.76 13.39 -20.35
N VAL A 99 7.50 13.60 -19.24
CA VAL A 99 6.93 13.86 -17.91
C VAL A 99 6.11 15.15 -17.91
N THR A 100 6.52 16.15 -18.68
CA THR A 100 5.80 17.40 -18.85
C THR A 100 4.39 17.18 -19.44
N THR A 101 4.25 16.21 -20.36
CA THR A 101 2.96 15.81 -20.94
C THR A 101 2.06 15.15 -19.88
N ASP A 102 2.61 14.23 -19.11
CA ASP A 102 1.88 13.54 -18.03
C ASP A 102 1.37 14.51 -16.95
N LEU A 103 2.17 15.52 -16.65
CA LEU A 103 1.84 16.55 -15.65
C LEU A 103 1.07 17.75 -16.22
N GLN A 104 0.84 17.79 -17.54
CA GLN A 104 0.23 18.93 -18.25
C GLN A 104 0.97 20.24 -17.91
N LEU A 105 2.30 20.23 -17.99
CA LEU A 105 3.19 21.35 -17.74
C LEU A 105 3.75 21.85 -19.06
N GLU A 106 3.63 23.15 -19.34
CA GLU A 106 4.37 23.77 -20.42
C GLU A 106 5.70 24.31 -19.90
N ARG A 107 6.71 24.37 -20.78
CA ARG A 107 8.01 24.94 -20.44
C ARG A 107 7.89 26.36 -19.90
N ALA A 108 6.97 27.14 -20.45
CA ALA A 108 6.70 28.50 -19.99
C ALA A 108 6.24 28.55 -18.51
N ASP A 109 5.47 27.55 -18.06
CA ASP A 109 5.03 27.46 -16.66
C ASP A 109 6.21 27.13 -15.74
N LEU A 110 7.09 26.22 -16.20
CA LEU A 110 8.30 25.85 -15.48
C LEU A 110 9.31 27.02 -15.36
N GLU A 111 9.39 27.86 -16.39
CA GLU A 111 10.26 29.06 -16.39
C GLU A 111 9.66 30.19 -15.56
N ALA A 112 8.33 30.33 -15.52
CA ALA A 112 7.66 31.36 -14.74
C ALA A 112 7.72 31.09 -13.23
N GLU A 113 7.53 29.85 -12.81
CA GLU A 113 7.55 29.41 -11.41
C GLU A 113 8.47 28.18 -11.21
N PRO A 114 9.82 28.36 -11.34
CA PRO A 114 10.76 27.23 -11.35
C PRO A 114 10.72 26.36 -10.09
N GLU A 115 10.50 26.98 -8.92
CA GLU A 115 10.46 26.27 -7.65
C GLU A 115 9.27 25.29 -7.60
N GLU A 116 8.08 25.76 -7.97
CA GLU A 116 6.89 24.91 -8.00
C GLU A 116 6.98 23.87 -9.12
N GLY A 117 7.52 24.25 -10.28
CA GLY A 117 7.76 23.30 -11.38
C GLY A 117 8.65 22.12 -10.96
N VAL A 118 9.79 22.41 -10.34
CA VAL A 118 10.70 21.38 -9.83
C VAL A 118 10.04 20.57 -8.71
N ALA A 119 9.28 21.20 -7.83
CA ALA A 119 8.55 20.50 -6.76
C ALA A 119 7.50 19.51 -7.32
N ARG A 120 6.77 19.91 -8.38
CA ARG A 120 5.82 19.01 -9.06
C ARG A 120 6.52 17.82 -9.71
N LEU A 121 7.63 18.05 -10.40
CA LEU A 121 8.47 17.00 -10.99
C LEU A 121 9.00 16.05 -9.91
N HIS A 122 9.51 16.60 -8.81
CA HIS A 122 10.03 15.79 -7.70
C HIS A 122 8.95 14.90 -7.06
N ARG A 123 7.75 15.43 -6.79
CA ARG A 123 6.62 14.64 -6.29
C ARG A 123 6.23 13.51 -7.26
N TRP A 124 6.24 13.78 -8.56
CA TRP A 124 5.90 12.80 -9.57
C TRP A 124 6.94 11.68 -9.64
N VAL A 125 8.24 12.01 -9.69
CA VAL A 125 9.34 11.04 -9.70
C VAL A 125 9.31 10.18 -8.44
N SER A 126 9.16 10.78 -7.25
CA SER A 126 9.10 10.05 -6.00
C SER A 126 7.89 9.12 -5.94
N ARG A 127 6.73 9.53 -6.45
CA ARG A 127 5.55 8.67 -6.51
C ARG A 127 5.76 7.45 -7.40
N ILE A 128 6.44 7.59 -8.54
CA ILE A 128 6.80 6.45 -9.39
C ILE A 128 7.78 5.54 -8.66
N LYS A 129 8.87 6.10 -8.18
CA LYS A 129 9.95 5.41 -7.46
C LYS A 129 9.43 4.55 -6.30
N THR A 130 8.44 5.06 -5.55
CA THR A 130 7.88 4.39 -4.36
C THR A 130 6.62 3.58 -4.66
N SER A 131 6.19 3.49 -5.92
CA SER A 131 5.08 2.63 -6.31
C SER A 131 5.48 1.16 -6.22
N LEU A 132 4.58 0.32 -5.66
CA LEU A 132 4.84 -1.13 -5.58
C LEU A 132 4.58 -1.80 -6.91
N VAL A 133 5.58 -2.52 -7.38
CA VAL A 133 5.50 -3.39 -8.57
C VAL A 133 5.71 -4.85 -8.17
N ARG A 134 5.17 -5.76 -8.99
CA ARG A 134 5.35 -7.19 -8.76
C ARG A 134 6.77 -7.60 -9.16
N ASP A 135 7.46 -8.25 -8.23
CA ASP A 135 8.77 -8.85 -8.46
C ASP A 135 8.61 -10.35 -8.75
N GLY A 136 8.32 -10.67 -9.99
CA GLY A 136 8.10 -12.03 -10.46
C GLY A 136 6.69 -12.57 -10.23
N LEU A 137 6.59 -13.90 -10.18
CA LEU A 137 5.35 -14.64 -9.95
C LEU A 137 5.48 -15.45 -8.66
N HIS A 138 4.34 -15.71 -8.01
CA HIS A 138 4.27 -16.68 -6.94
C HIS A 138 4.38 -18.11 -7.50
N ILE A 139 5.20 -18.94 -6.89
CA ILE A 139 5.26 -20.38 -7.15
C ILE A 139 4.47 -21.08 -6.05
N TYR A 140 3.43 -21.79 -6.42
CA TYR A 140 2.52 -22.45 -5.48
C TYR A 140 3.27 -23.41 -4.54
N GLY A 141 3.05 -23.23 -3.24
CA GLY A 141 3.71 -24.03 -2.20
C GLY A 141 5.17 -23.67 -1.92
N GLN A 142 5.70 -22.60 -2.52
CA GLN A 142 7.07 -22.16 -2.28
C GLN A 142 7.07 -20.75 -1.68
N PRO A 143 7.63 -20.56 -0.48
CA PRO A 143 7.86 -19.21 0.03
C PRO A 143 8.85 -18.48 -0.88
N PRO A 144 8.75 -17.14 -1.02
CA PRO A 144 9.77 -16.38 -1.69
C PRO A 144 11.12 -16.57 -0.99
N GLU A 145 12.22 -16.46 -1.75
CA GLU A 145 13.58 -16.64 -1.25
C GLU A 145 14.43 -15.39 -1.49
N GLY A 146 15.48 -15.22 -0.68
CA GLY A 146 16.46 -14.14 -0.80
C GLY A 146 15.78 -12.76 -0.72
N GLU A 147 16.20 -11.84 -1.59
CA GLU A 147 15.67 -10.47 -1.62
C GLU A 147 14.15 -10.41 -1.80
N ARG A 148 13.57 -11.34 -2.55
CA ARG A 148 12.10 -11.40 -2.72
C ARG A 148 11.35 -11.66 -1.42
N PHE A 149 11.94 -12.42 -0.52
CA PHE A 149 11.38 -12.61 0.83
C PHE A 149 11.39 -11.31 1.60
N ASP A 150 12.51 -10.58 1.56
CA ASP A 150 12.69 -9.32 2.28
C ASP A 150 11.79 -8.23 1.70
N HIS A 151 11.65 -8.16 0.37
CA HIS A 151 10.72 -7.25 -0.32
C HIS A 151 9.26 -7.52 0.10
N LEU A 152 8.85 -8.79 0.12
CA LEU A 152 7.48 -9.11 0.55
C LEU A 152 7.30 -8.85 2.05
N ALA A 153 8.26 -9.21 2.89
CA ALA A 153 8.23 -8.92 4.32
C ALA A 153 8.07 -7.42 4.59
N ARG A 154 8.79 -6.57 3.83
CA ARG A 154 8.63 -5.12 3.87
C ARG A 154 7.23 -4.69 3.43
N ALA A 155 6.74 -5.19 2.30
CA ALA A 155 5.41 -4.86 1.78
C ALA A 155 4.29 -5.17 2.80
N LEU A 156 4.45 -6.22 3.61
CA LEU A 156 3.50 -6.61 4.66
C LEU A 156 3.42 -5.60 5.82
N VAL A 157 4.51 -4.88 6.12
CA VAL A 157 4.59 -3.95 7.26
C VAL A 157 4.74 -2.48 6.86
N ARG A 158 4.60 -2.17 5.56
CA ARG A 158 4.62 -0.81 5.03
C ARG A 158 3.43 0.04 5.53
N VAL A 159 2.34 -0.60 5.84
CA VAL A 159 1.16 0.01 6.47
C VAL A 159 0.94 -0.59 7.85
N PRO A 160 0.22 0.08 8.74
CA PRO A 160 -0.05 -0.45 10.08
C PRO A 160 -0.79 -1.79 10.05
N ASN A 161 -0.42 -2.70 10.96
CA ASN A 161 -1.10 -3.98 11.17
C ASN A 161 -1.78 -3.96 12.56
N GLY A 162 -3.01 -3.50 12.63
CA GLY A 162 -3.71 -3.27 13.88
C GLY A 162 -2.96 -2.26 14.77
N ALA A 163 -2.46 -2.71 15.92
CA ALA A 163 -1.70 -1.87 16.84
C ALA A 163 -0.19 -1.75 16.49
N VAL A 164 0.28 -2.47 15.49
CA VAL A 164 1.68 -2.39 15.01
C VAL A 164 1.78 -1.25 13.99
N PRO A 165 2.64 -0.25 14.21
CA PRO A 165 2.75 0.90 13.30
C PRO A 165 3.42 0.51 11.96
N ALA A 166 3.39 1.42 10.99
CA ALA A 166 4.09 1.25 9.72
C ALA A 166 5.62 1.29 9.92
N LEU A 167 6.35 0.51 9.12
CA LEU A 167 7.81 0.37 9.24
C LEU A 167 8.53 1.69 8.95
N GLU A 168 8.23 2.33 7.81
CA GLU A 168 8.90 3.56 7.39
C GLU A 168 8.63 4.71 8.37
N ASP A 169 7.40 4.85 8.87
CA ASP A 169 7.06 5.85 9.88
C ASP A 169 7.82 5.62 11.19
N SER A 170 7.95 4.36 11.58
CA SER A 170 8.70 3.99 12.78
C SER A 170 10.19 4.28 12.62
N ILE A 171 10.76 4.12 11.42
CA ILE A 171 12.14 4.50 11.11
C ILE A 171 12.31 6.01 11.18
N LEU A 172 11.38 6.78 10.60
CA LEU A 172 11.42 8.24 10.68
C LEU A 172 11.41 8.72 12.14
N LEU A 173 10.53 8.18 12.98
CA LEU A 173 10.50 8.48 14.41
C LEU A 173 11.82 8.11 15.11
N ALA A 174 12.38 6.96 14.80
CA ALA A 174 13.68 6.54 15.33
C ALA A 174 14.83 7.46 14.89
N GLN A 175 14.73 8.03 13.69
CA GLN A 175 15.68 9.05 13.19
C GLN A 175 15.44 10.45 13.75
N GLY A 176 14.39 10.64 14.56
CA GLY A 176 14.04 11.93 15.17
C GLY A 176 13.16 12.82 14.30
N TRP A 177 12.51 12.27 13.28
CA TRP A 177 11.61 12.98 12.40
C TRP A 177 10.14 12.74 12.79
N ALA A 178 9.28 13.73 12.55
CA ALA A 178 7.84 13.59 12.63
C ALA A 178 7.28 13.26 11.24
N PRO A 179 6.78 12.02 10.97
CA PRO A 179 6.34 11.62 9.64
C PRO A 179 5.24 12.50 9.04
N GLU A 180 4.31 12.97 9.88
CA GLU A 180 3.20 13.83 9.45
C GLU A 180 3.70 15.21 8.98
N GLU A 181 4.69 15.80 9.67
CA GLU A 181 5.27 17.08 9.27
C GLU A 181 6.03 16.97 7.93
N LEU A 182 6.74 15.86 7.71
CA LEU A 182 7.43 15.61 6.45
C LEU A 182 6.45 15.49 5.28
N ARG A 183 5.32 14.79 5.49
CA ARG A 183 4.29 14.64 4.46
C ARG A 183 3.49 15.92 4.20
N ALA A 184 3.31 16.75 5.22
CA ALA A 184 2.60 18.04 5.08
C ALA A 184 3.35 19.07 4.23
N ALA A 185 4.68 18.97 4.16
CA ALA A 185 5.52 19.88 3.40
C ALA A 185 6.68 19.12 2.70
N PRO A 186 6.38 18.30 1.67
CA PRO A 186 7.35 17.39 1.03
C PRO A 186 8.56 18.11 0.40
N GLU A 187 8.39 19.36 -0.05
CA GLU A 187 9.45 20.19 -0.62
C GLU A 187 10.25 20.99 0.43
N ARG A 188 9.85 20.93 1.70
CA ARG A 188 10.56 21.68 2.76
C ARG A 188 12.02 21.25 2.81
N LEU A 189 12.92 22.23 2.69
CA LEU A 189 14.35 22.02 2.75
C LEU A 189 14.83 22.09 4.21
N TYR A 190 15.61 21.10 4.60
CA TYR A 190 16.19 21.01 5.94
C TYR A 190 17.64 21.50 5.94
N PRO A 191 18.23 21.80 7.14
CA PRO A 191 19.59 22.36 7.23
C PRO A 191 20.69 21.48 6.65
N ASP A 192 20.46 20.17 6.54
CA ASP A 192 21.38 19.21 5.93
C ASP A 192 21.30 19.15 4.40
N GLY A 193 20.46 19.98 3.78
CA GLY A 193 20.28 20.11 2.33
C GLY A 193 19.28 19.12 1.74
N ARG A 194 18.67 18.24 2.54
CA ARG A 194 17.65 17.31 2.05
C ARG A 194 16.26 17.94 2.08
N THR A 195 15.42 17.60 1.12
CA THR A 195 13.98 17.87 1.20
C THR A 195 13.31 16.87 2.14
N ALA A 196 12.10 17.19 2.64
CA ALA A 196 11.29 16.27 3.42
C ALA A 196 11.04 14.96 2.65
N LEU A 197 10.80 15.05 1.36
CA LEU A 197 10.60 13.89 0.48
C LEU A 197 11.83 12.97 0.47
N ARG A 198 13.04 13.54 0.37
CA ARG A 198 14.30 12.78 0.42
C ARG A 198 14.57 12.14 1.78
N ILE A 199 14.10 12.74 2.85
CA ILE A 199 14.16 12.12 4.19
C ILE A 199 13.26 10.88 4.23
N VAL A 200 12.05 10.96 3.66
CA VAL A 200 11.12 9.82 3.55
C VAL A 200 11.71 8.71 2.67
N ASP A 201 12.27 9.04 1.50
CA ASP A 201 12.97 8.06 0.62
C ASP A 201 14.13 7.38 1.37
N GLY A 202 14.85 8.12 2.20
CA GLY A 202 15.92 7.57 3.05
C GLY A 202 15.42 6.56 4.08
N ALA A 203 14.18 6.71 4.56
CA ALA A 203 13.57 5.73 5.46
C ALA A 203 13.28 4.40 4.73
N ILE A 204 12.88 4.45 3.45
CA ILE A 204 12.69 3.26 2.62
C ILE A 204 14.01 2.49 2.45
N ALA A 205 15.09 3.20 2.10
CA ALA A 205 16.41 2.59 2.00
C ALA A 205 16.88 1.98 3.33
N THR A 206 16.60 2.65 4.45
CA THR A 206 16.87 2.12 5.79
C THR A 206 16.05 0.87 6.08
N ALA A 207 14.77 0.84 5.70
CA ALA A 207 13.90 -0.32 5.87
C ALA A 207 14.45 -1.56 5.14
N ARG A 208 14.84 -1.40 3.87
CA ARG A 208 15.46 -2.48 3.07
C ARG A 208 16.74 -3.01 3.76
N ARG A 209 17.62 -2.11 4.20
CA ARG A 209 18.86 -2.48 4.89
C ARG A 209 18.63 -3.22 6.21
N LEU A 210 17.69 -2.76 7.03
CA LEU A 210 17.33 -3.41 8.29
C LEU A 210 16.77 -4.81 8.07
N LEU A 211 15.86 -4.97 7.10
CA LEU A 211 15.28 -6.28 6.79
C LEU A 211 16.29 -7.23 6.19
N ALA A 212 17.19 -6.78 5.30
CA ALA A 212 18.27 -7.61 4.77
C ALA A 212 19.21 -8.09 5.89
N ARG A 213 19.52 -7.26 6.89
CA ARG A 213 20.30 -7.67 8.06
C ARG A 213 19.56 -8.70 8.91
N LEU A 214 18.25 -8.49 9.17
CA LEU A 214 17.43 -9.47 9.89
C LEU A 214 17.31 -10.78 9.12
N SER A 215 17.24 -10.72 7.79
CA SER A 215 17.24 -11.88 6.90
C SER A 215 18.50 -12.72 7.05
N ALA A 216 19.67 -12.08 7.06
CA ALA A 216 20.96 -12.75 7.29
C ALA A 216 21.02 -13.47 8.65
N GLU A 217 20.31 -12.95 9.65
CA GLU A 217 20.16 -13.53 10.98
C GLU A 217 18.93 -14.47 11.11
N GLY A 218 18.30 -14.81 10.00
CA GLY A 218 17.13 -15.70 9.95
C GLY A 218 15.86 -15.14 10.60
N TYR A 219 15.73 -13.83 10.73
CA TYR A 219 14.59 -13.13 11.37
C TYR A 219 14.40 -13.56 12.84
N ARG A 220 15.51 -13.71 13.59
CA ARG A 220 15.43 -14.00 15.03
C ARG A 220 15.03 -12.75 15.81
N PRO A 221 14.10 -12.82 16.78
CA PRO A 221 13.68 -11.66 17.57
C PRO A 221 14.82 -10.96 18.31
N GLU A 222 15.79 -11.75 18.80
CA GLU A 222 16.97 -11.23 19.50
C GLU A 222 17.82 -10.35 18.60
N ALA A 223 17.97 -10.72 17.32
CA ALA A 223 18.72 -9.95 16.34
C ALA A 223 18.09 -8.59 16.06
N ALA A 224 16.77 -8.44 16.21
CA ALA A 224 16.09 -7.16 16.06
C ALA A 224 16.52 -6.15 17.15
N ALA A 225 16.64 -6.60 18.40
CA ALA A 225 17.09 -5.76 19.50
C ALA A 225 18.58 -5.38 19.38
N GLU A 226 19.42 -6.33 18.98
CA GLU A 226 20.85 -6.10 18.72
C GLU A 226 21.05 -5.08 17.60
N LEU A 227 20.32 -5.24 16.50
CA LEU A 227 20.34 -4.34 15.34
C LEU A 227 19.97 -2.91 15.72
N LEU A 228 18.90 -2.71 16.49
CA LEU A 228 18.50 -1.39 16.94
C LEU A 228 19.56 -0.71 17.85
N ALA A 229 20.21 -1.49 18.70
CA ALA A 229 21.27 -0.99 19.57
C ALA A 229 22.53 -0.58 18.75
N GLU A 230 22.85 -1.33 17.70
CA GLU A 230 23.98 -1.02 16.81
C GLU A 230 23.74 0.21 15.93
N GLU A 231 22.52 0.39 15.44
CA GLU A 231 22.16 1.53 14.58
C GLU A 231 22.23 2.89 15.31
N GLY A 232 22.03 2.91 16.63
CA GLY A 232 22.22 4.10 17.45
C GLY A 232 21.29 5.25 17.04
N PHE A 233 20.02 4.96 16.72
CA PHE A 233 19.05 5.96 16.33
C PHE A 233 18.86 7.05 17.39
N PRO A 234 18.80 8.35 17.01
CA PRO A 234 18.72 9.46 17.97
C PRO A 234 17.31 9.69 18.55
N GLY A 235 16.26 9.15 17.93
CA GLY A 235 14.86 9.37 18.29
C GLY A 235 14.22 8.19 19.04
N ASP A 236 12.87 8.15 19.05
CA ASP A 236 12.12 7.07 19.71
C ASP A 236 12.13 5.79 18.86
N THR A 237 12.83 4.80 19.34
CA THR A 237 12.93 3.47 18.69
C THR A 237 11.81 2.50 19.12
N THR A 238 10.94 2.87 20.04
CA THR A 238 9.88 1.99 20.57
C THR A 238 8.92 1.51 19.47
N PRO A 239 8.43 2.36 18.55
CA PRO A 239 7.59 1.93 17.43
C PRO A 239 8.34 0.96 16.51
N LEU A 240 9.60 1.27 16.17
CA LEU A 240 10.42 0.45 15.29
C LEU A 240 10.71 -0.93 15.89
N ALA A 241 11.03 -0.99 17.18
CA ALA A 241 11.22 -2.26 17.89
C ALA A 241 9.98 -3.17 17.80
N ARG A 242 8.78 -2.60 17.93
CA ARG A 242 7.53 -3.34 17.79
C ARG A 242 7.31 -3.88 16.39
N VAL A 243 7.67 -3.10 15.36
CA VAL A 243 7.55 -3.55 13.97
C VAL A 243 8.55 -4.67 13.67
N LEU A 244 9.81 -4.52 14.06
CA LEU A 244 10.83 -5.54 13.82
C LEU A 244 10.53 -6.84 14.58
N ASP A 245 10.06 -6.75 15.83
CA ASP A 245 9.57 -7.91 16.57
C ASP A 245 8.39 -8.59 15.85
N PHE A 246 7.42 -7.82 15.37
CA PHE A 246 6.29 -8.35 14.59
C PHE A 246 6.74 -9.01 13.29
N VAL A 247 7.73 -8.45 12.59
CA VAL A 247 8.32 -9.10 11.41
C VAL A 247 8.91 -10.45 11.78
N CYS A 248 9.70 -10.51 12.85
CA CYS A 248 10.39 -11.74 13.29
C CYS A 248 9.42 -12.79 13.82
N THR A 249 8.39 -12.39 14.59
CA THR A 249 7.50 -13.30 15.31
C THR A 249 6.22 -13.65 14.56
N GLN A 250 5.78 -12.81 13.61
CA GLN A 250 4.52 -13.01 12.90
C GLN A 250 4.70 -13.06 11.38
N ALA A 251 5.26 -12.02 10.74
CA ALA A 251 5.29 -11.92 9.29
C ALA A 251 6.20 -12.98 8.65
N ALA A 252 7.46 -13.05 9.03
CA ALA A 252 8.43 -14.00 8.47
C ALA A 252 8.07 -15.47 8.73
N PRO A 253 7.63 -15.88 9.95
CA PRO A 253 7.18 -17.26 10.16
C PRO A 253 5.99 -17.64 9.28
N ARG A 254 5.00 -16.74 9.11
CA ARG A 254 3.82 -17.00 8.28
C ARG A 254 4.15 -17.08 6.79
N LEU A 255 5.10 -16.26 6.31
CA LEU A 255 5.59 -16.37 4.94
C LEU A 255 6.30 -17.70 4.68
N ARG A 256 7.07 -18.20 5.65
CA ARG A 256 7.73 -19.52 5.53
C ARG A 256 6.72 -20.67 5.47
N GLN A 257 5.55 -20.51 6.08
CA GLN A 257 4.46 -21.50 6.04
C GLN A 257 3.70 -21.52 4.70
N THR A 258 4.13 -20.80 3.67
CA THR A 258 3.57 -20.92 2.31
C THR A 258 3.63 -22.36 1.78
N THR A 259 4.52 -23.21 2.30
CA THR A 259 4.52 -24.67 2.04
C THR A 259 3.21 -25.35 2.37
N ASP A 260 2.41 -24.79 3.30
CA ASP A 260 1.06 -25.30 3.64
C ASP A 260 0.12 -25.34 2.42
N GLU A 261 0.37 -24.52 1.38
CA GLU A 261 -0.42 -24.54 0.14
C GLU A 261 -0.44 -25.95 -0.50
N LEU A 262 0.73 -26.62 -0.59
CA LEU A 262 0.82 -27.99 -1.12
C LEU A 262 0.22 -29.02 -0.16
N ASP A 263 0.51 -28.90 1.12
CA ASP A 263 0.04 -29.86 2.12
C ASP A 263 -1.50 -29.86 2.22
N LEU A 264 -2.11 -28.66 2.13
CA LEU A 264 -3.55 -28.53 2.19
C LEU A 264 -4.24 -28.83 0.86
N LEU A 265 -3.55 -28.62 -0.28
CA LEU A 265 -4.02 -29.14 -1.56
C LEU A 265 -4.13 -30.68 -1.53
N LEU A 266 -3.08 -31.36 -1.07
CA LEU A 266 -3.08 -32.82 -0.91
C LEU A 266 -4.18 -33.26 0.06
N ALA A 267 -4.32 -32.55 1.18
CA ALA A 267 -5.40 -32.83 2.13
C ALA A 267 -6.78 -32.69 1.48
N GLY A 268 -7.00 -31.65 0.67
CA GLY A 268 -8.27 -31.46 -0.06
C GLY A 268 -8.53 -32.56 -1.10
N VAL A 269 -7.50 -32.98 -1.84
CA VAL A 269 -7.60 -34.11 -2.81
C VAL A 269 -7.95 -35.43 -2.09
N GLU A 270 -7.43 -35.64 -0.90
CA GLU A 270 -7.75 -36.78 -0.04
C GLU A 270 -9.12 -36.68 0.66
N GLY A 271 -9.87 -35.61 0.44
CA GLY A 271 -11.16 -35.36 1.10
C GLY A 271 -11.02 -34.96 2.57
N ARG A 272 -9.84 -34.58 3.03
CA ARG A 272 -9.64 -34.09 4.38
C ARG A 272 -10.06 -32.61 4.51
N PHE A 273 -10.27 -32.17 5.74
CA PHE A 273 -10.69 -30.81 6.04
C PHE A 273 -9.58 -29.78 5.71
N VAL A 274 -9.95 -28.75 4.94
CA VAL A 274 -9.12 -27.57 4.70
C VAL A 274 -9.57 -26.45 5.62
N PRO A 275 -8.73 -25.95 6.55
CA PRO A 275 -9.12 -24.93 7.51
C PRO A 275 -9.53 -23.62 6.84
N PRO A 276 -10.59 -22.94 7.32
CA PRO A 276 -10.98 -21.64 6.80
C PRO A 276 -10.09 -20.53 7.39
N LEU A 277 -9.85 -19.46 6.62
CA LEU A 277 -9.22 -18.22 7.07
C LEU A 277 -9.81 -17.05 6.26
N PRO A 278 -9.83 -15.82 6.79
CA PRO A 278 -10.23 -14.68 5.98
C PRO A 278 -9.27 -14.49 4.79
N GLY A 279 -9.82 -14.10 3.64
CA GLY A 279 -9.03 -13.62 2.51
C GLY A 279 -8.90 -12.10 2.53
N GLY A 280 -8.04 -11.56 1.68
CA GLY A 280 -7.76 -10.13 1.57
C GLY A 280 -6.39 -9.86 0.98
N SER A 281 -5.94 -8.61 1.02
CA SER A 281 -4.58 -8.26 0.64
C SER A 281 -3.67 -8.28 1.87
N PRO A 282 -2.68 -9.20 1.97
CA PRO A 282 -1.77 -9.26 3.11
C PRO A 282 -0.96 -7.98 3.29
N SER A 283 -0.62 -7.29 2.19
CA SER A 283 0.16 -6.04 2.18
C SER A 283 -0.63 -4.79 2.57
N ARG A 284 -1.91 -4.94 2.94
CA ARG A 284 -2.81 -3.87 3.38
C ARG A 284 -3.16 -3.97 4.87
N GLY A 285 -2.18 -4.25 5.72
CA GLY A 285 -2.37 -4.36 7.17
C GLY A 285 -3.02 -5.67 7.62
N ASN A 286 -2.97 -6.71 6.80
CA ASN A 286 -3.67 -7.97 7.00
C ASN A 286 -2.73 -9.17 7.13
N VAL A 287 -1.58 -9.03 7.78
CA VAL A 287 -0.65 -10.17 7.96
C VAL A 287 -1.32 -11.36 8.64
N HIS A 288 -2.37 -11.13 9.41
CA HIS A 288 -3.11 -12.17 10.13
C HIS A 288 -3.84 -13.18 9.20
N ILE A 289 -4.06 -12.83 7.93
CA ILE A 289 -4.68 -13.75 6.94
C ILE A 289 -3.69 -14.79 6.39
N LEU A 290 -2.39 -14.66 6.69
CA LEU A 290 -1.38 -15.66 6.40
C LEU A 290 -1.32 -16.72 7.52
N PRO A 291 -0.84 -17.94 7.24
CA PRO A 291 -0.35 -18.45 5.97
C PRO A 291 -1.48 -18.80 4.99
N THR A 292 -1.12 -18.88 3.70
CA THR A 292 -1.98 -19.32 2.61
C THR A 292 -2.19 -20.85 2.58
N GLY A 293 -2.94 -21.37 1.59
CA GLY A 293 -3.38 -22.75 1.50
C GLY A 293 -4.74 -22.98 2.16
N ARG A 294 -5.43 -21.92 2.57
CA ARG A 294 -6.67 -21.99 3.35
C ARG A 294 -7.91 -21.87 2.47
N ASN A 295 -9.03 -22.37 3.01
CA ASN A 295 -10.33 -22.21 2.38
C ASN A 295 -10.91 -20.84 2.71
N PHE A 296 -10.43 -19.79 2.02
CA PHE A 296 -10.76 -18.44 2.40
C PHE A 296 -12.25 -18.10 2.33
N TYR A 297 -12.66 -17.15 3.15
CA TYR A 297 -13.98 -16.53 3.13
C TYR A 297 -13.87 -15.01 3.06
N ALA A 298 -14.99 -14.33 2.72
CA ALA A 298 -15.04 -12.88 2.67
C ALA A 298 -14.79 -12.24 4.04
N ILE A 299 -14.42 -10.97 4.01
CA ILE A 299 -14.23 -10.16 5.21
C ILE A 299 -15.54 -10.00 6.00
N ASP A 300 -15.43 -9.73 7.30
CA ASP A 300 -16.56 -9.30 8.12
C ASP A 300 -16.97 -7.87 7.71
N PRO A 301 -18.19 -7.65 7.17
CA PRO A 301 -18.65 -6.31 6.83
C PRO A 301 -18.65 -5.32 7.99
N ALA A 302 -18.76 -5.81 9.23
CA ALA A 302 -18.67 -4.98 10.41
C ALA A 302 -17.25 -4.48 10.73
N ALA A 303 -16.23 -5.02 10.06
CA ALA A 303 -14.84 -4.58 10.16
C ALA A 303 -14.41 -3.67 8.99
N VAL A 304 -15.37 -3.12 8.25
CA VAL A 304 -15.14 -2.21 7.12
C VAL A 304 -15.63 -0.80 7.45
N PRO A 305 -14.81 0.25 7.26
CA PRO A 305 -13.38 0.18 6.92
C PRO A 305 -12.52 -0.22 8.13
N SER A 306 -11.41 -0.92 7.87
CA SER A 306 -10.40 -1.20 8.91
C SER A 306 -9.68 0.08 9.34
N ARG A 307 -8.92 0.04 10.44
CA ARG A 307 -8.11 1.19 10.88
C ARG A 307 -7.03 1.56 9.85
N ALA A 308 -6.41 0.56 9.23
CA ALA A 308 -5.44 0.78 8.16
C ALA A 308 -6.10 1.44 6.94
N ALA A 309 -7.25 0.91 6.52
CA ALA A 309 -8.04 1.49 5.43
C ALA A 309 -8.49 2.92 5.74
N TRP A 310 -8.84 3.22 6.98
CA TRP A 310 -9.21 4.58 7.39
C TRP A 310 -8.07 5.57 7.15
N THR A 311 -6.84 5.22 7.52
CA THR A 311 -5.66 6.08 7.30
C THR A 311 -5.42 6.33 5.81
N VAL A 312 -5.53 5.29 4.97
CA VAL A 312 -5.37 5.42 3.52
C VAL A 312 -6.50 6.24 2.91
N GLY A 313 -7.75 5.98 3.30
CA GLY A 313 -8.92 6.69 2.78
C GLY A 313 -8.92 8.18 3.09
N GLN A 314 -8.40 8.60 4.26
CA GLN A 314 -8.18 10.02 4.57
C GLN A 314 -7.23 10.66 3.56
N THR A 315 -6.11 10.01 3.28
CA THR A 315 -5.12 10.50 2.30
C THR A 315 -5.71 10.58 0.88
N LEU A 316 -6.49 9.57 0.47
CA LEU A 316 -7.17 9.57 -0.84
C LEU A 316 -8.16 10.73 -0.96
N ALA A 317 -8.97 10.97 0.08
CA ALA A 317 -9.91 12.08 0.11
C ALA A 317 -9.22 13.44 0.00
N GLU A 318 -8.12 13.64 0.71
CA GLU A 318 -7.32 14.87 0.65
C GLU A 318 -6.73 15.06 -0.75
N GLN A 319 -6.14 14.02 -1.35
CA GLN A 319 -5.60 14.07 -2.70
C GLN A 319 -6.66 14.38 -3.76
N ALA A 320 -7.86 13.80 -3.64
CA ALA A 320 -8.97 14.06 -4.56
C ALA A 320 -9.40 15.52 -4.49
N VAL A 321 -9.51 16.08 -3.29
CA VAL A 321 -9.88 17.50 -3.06
C VAL A 321 -8.79 18.43 -3.57
N ASP A 322 -7.52 18.13 -3.33
CA ASP A 322 -6.41 18.96 -3.80
C ASP A 322 -6.28 18.92 -5.33
N ALA A 323 -6.48 17.76 -5.95
CA ALA A 323 -6.53 17.65 -7.41
C ALA A 323 -7.66 18.51 -8.02
N TYR A 324 -8.84 18.49 -7.41
CA TYR A 324 -9.95 19.35 -7.84
C TYR A 324 -9.59 20.84 -7.76
N ARG A 325 -9.03 21.26 -6.62
CA ARG A 325 -8.63 22.67 -6.40
C ARG A 325 -7.58 23.12 -7.42
N ALA A 326 -6.62 22.26 -7.71
CA ALA A 326 -5.58 22.57 -8.70
C ALA A 326 -6.14 22.71 -10.12
N GLN A 327 -7.14 21.89 -10.49
CA GLN A 327 -7.72 21.91 -11.84
C GLN A 327 -8.75 23.00 -12.07
N ARG A 328 -9.55 23.32 -11.04
CA ARG A 328 -10.71 24.21 -11.17
C ARG A 328 -10.49 25.61 -10.63
N GLY A 329 -9.48 25.80 -9.78
CA GLY A 329 -9.27 27.07 -9.07
C GLY A 329 -10.36 27.40 -8.03
N GLU A 330 -11.31 26.49 -7.80
CA GLU A 330 -12.35 26.60 -6.80
C GLU A 330 -11.87 26.06 -5.46
N PRO A 331 -12.32 26.63 -4.32
CA PRO A 331 -11.79 26.23 -3.03
C PRO A 331 -12.16 24.79 -2.64
N TRP A 332 -13.39 24.32 -2.96
CA TRP A 332 -13.90 23.00 -2.56
C TRP A 332 -14.94 22.48 -3.55
N PRO A 333 -14.96 21.15 -3.86
CA PRO A 333 -16.08 20.56 -4.58
C PRO A 333 -17.32 20.47 -3.68
N GLU A 334 -18.52 20.66 -4.26
CA GLU A 334 -19.77 20.40 -3.54
C GLU A 334 -20.03 18.91 -3.37
N SER A 335 -19.68 18.12 -4.40
CA SER A 335 -19.84 16.67 -4.39
C SER A 335 -18.71 15.97 -5.15
N VAL A 336 -18.41 14.75 -4.73
CA VAL A 336 -17.45 13.86 -5.38
C VAL A 336 -18.13 12.53 -5.71
N ALA A 337 -17.96 12.05 -6.94
CA ALA A 337 -18.45 10.73 -7.35
C ALA A 337 -17.36 9.67 -7.16
N ILE A 338 -17.69 8.61 -6.42
CA ILE A 338 -16.79 7.49 -6.15
C ILE A 338 -17.40 6.20 -6.67
N VAL A 339 -16.61 5.42 -7.41
CA VAL A 339 -16.99 4.08 -7.85
C VAL A 339 -16.48 3.08 -6.82
N VAL A 340 -17.40 2.44 -6.11
CA VAL A 340 -17.10 1.41 -5.11
C VAL A 340 -17.25 0.03 -5.75
N TYR A 341 -16.12 -0.64 -5.95
CA TYR A 341 -16.10 -2.03 -6.39
C TYR A 341 -16.05 -2.96 -5.18
N SER A 342 -16.98 -3.92 -5.11
CA SER A 342 -17.04 -4.86 -3.97
C SER A 342 -15.74 -5.66 -3.80
N ASP A 343 -15.08 -6.03 -4.90
CA ASP A 343 -13.81 -6.77 -4.85
C ASP A 343 -12.68 -5.92 -4.25
N GLU A 344 -12.53 -4.66 -4.68
CA GLU A 344 -11.52 -3.76 -4.13
C GLU A 344 -11.83 -3.40 -2.66
N CYS A 345 -13.09 -3.15 -2.35
CA CYS A 345 -13.52 -2.91 -0.97
C CYS A 345 -13.17 -4.07 -0.04
N MET A 346 -13.42 -5.32 -0.47
CA MET A 346 -13.05 -6.51 0.29
C MET A 346 -11.54 -6.71 0.39
N LYS A 347 -10.80 -6.45 -0.68
CA LYS A 347 -9.35 -6.63 -0.78
C LYS A 347 -8.56 -5.66 0.08
N THR A 348 -9.04 -4.43 0.18
CA THR A 348 -8.40 -3.35 0.93
C THR A 348 -8.99 -3.15 2.33
N ASN A 349 -9.99 -3.95 2.72
CA ASN A 349 -10.81 -3.74 3.91
C ASN A 349 -11.47 -2.36 3.96
N GLY A 350 -11.87 -1.84 2.78
CA GLY A 350 -12.70 -0.66 2.64
C GLY A 350 -11.97 0.68 2.56
N GLU A 351 -10.86 0.78 1.84
CA GLU A 351 -10.19 2.06 1.58
C GLU A 351 -11.12 3.06 0.87
N ASP A 352 -11.90 2.62 -0.10
CA ASP A 352 -12.92 3.41 -0.80
C ASP A 352 -14.05 3.88 0.12
N ILE A 353 -14.52 3.04 1.03
CA ILE A 353 -15.51 3.42 2.06
C ILE A 353 -14.91 4.43 3.04
N ALA A 354 -13.67 4.27 3.40
CA ALA A 354 -12.95 5.20 4.25
C ALA A 354 -12.78 6.58 3.57
N GLU A 355 -12.46 6.60 2.27
CA GLU A 355 -12.41 7.83 1.47
C GLU A 355 -13.76 8.57 1.47
N VAL A 356 -14.87 7.83 1.27
CA VAL A 356 -16.22 8.39 1.36
C VAL A 356 -16.47 9.02 2.73
N PHE A 357 -16.15 8.32 3.82
CA PHE A 357 -16.33 8.85 5.17
C PHE A 357 -15.50 10.10 5.40
N ALA A 358 -14.25 10.12 4.93
CA ALA A 358 -13.37 11.27 5.04
C ALA A 358 -13.93 12.48 4.26
N LEU A 359 -14.38 12.31 3.02
CA LEU A 359 -15.03 13.37 2.22
C LEU A 359 -16.25 13.95 2.93
N MET A 360 -17.12 13.08 3.44
CA MET A 360 -18.32 13.49 4.22
C MET A 360 -17.96 14.12 5.57
N GLY A 361 -16.70 14.08 6.00
CA GLY A 361 -16.24 14.61 7.28
C GLY A 361 -16.79 13.85 8.47
N VAL A 362 -16.84 12.52 8.37
CA VAL A 362 -17.15 11.60 9.47
C VAL A 362 -16.01 10.61 9.65
N ARG A 363 -15.85 10.06 10.85
CA ARG A 363 -14.87 9.01 11.13
C ARG A 363 -15.53 7.76 11.72
N PRO A 364 -15.00 6.57 11.44
CA PRO A 364 -15.49 5.34 12.03
C PRO A 364 -15.17 5.29 13.53
N ARG A 365 -16.11 4.78 14.32
CA ARG A 365 -15.92 4.49 15.74
C ARG A 365 -15.75 2.98 15.92
N TYR A 366 -14.56 2.59 16.38
CA TYR A 366 -14.18 1.19 16.55
C TYR A 366 -14.44 0.65 17.93
N LEU A 367 -14.70 -0.66 18.04
CA LEU A 367 -14.86 -1.36 19.32
C LEU A 367 -13.48 -1.70 19.93
N GLY A 368 -13.05 -0.93 20.89
CA GLY A 368 -11.76 -1.13 21.57
C GLY A 368 -10.59 -1.12 20.60
N GLN A 369 -9.75 -2.13 20.64
CA GLN A 369 -8.59 -2.30 19.75
C GLN A 369 -8.88 -3.13 18.48
N THR A 370 -10.14 -3.52 18.27
CA THR A 370 -10.54 -4.29 17.09
C THR A 370 -10.84 -3.37 15.92
N ASP A 371 -10.90 -3.91 14.70
CA ASP A 371 -11.37 -3.19 13.51
C ASP A 371 -12.90 -3.17 13.38
N LYS A 372 -13.63 -3.70 14.37
CA LYS A 372 -15.09 -3.72 14.33
C LYS A 372 -15.65 -2.31 14.47
N VAL A 373 -16.31 -1.82 13.43
CA VAL A 373 -16.98 -0.53 13.39
C VAL A 373 -18.33 -0.63 14.11
N VAL A 374 -18.52 0.18 15.14
CA VAL A 374 -19.75 0.24 15.93
C VAL A 374 -20.60 1.50 15.66
N GLY A 375 -20.14 2.34 14.74
CA GLY A 375 -20.82 3.55 14.31
C GLY A 375 -19.85 4.53 13.67
N VAL A 376 -20.38 5.69 13.30
CA VAL A 376 -19.61 6.82 12.78
C VAL A 376 -19.84 8.04 13.65
N GLU A 377 -18.89 8.95 13.69
CA GLU A 377 -19.02 10.23 14.38
C GLU A 377 -18.59 11.39 13.48
N PRO A 378 -19.30 12.54 13.54
CA PRO A 378 -18.90 13.71 12.78
C PRO A 378 -17.55 14.27 13.26
N ILE A 379 -16.66 14.58 12.33
CA ILE A 379 -15.43 15.34 12.60
C ILE A 379 -15.82 16.81 12.76
N PRO A 380 -15.43 17.51 13.85
CA PRO A 380 -15.69 18.94 14.00
C PRO A 380 -15.12 19.72 12.81
N LEU A 381 -15.86 20.74 12.31
CA LEU A 381 -15.40 21.53 11.17
C LEU A 381 -14.05 22.22 11.40
N ALA A 382 -13.77 22.60 12.64
CA ALA A 382 -12.47 23.18 12.99
C ALA A 382 -11.29 22.18 12.88
N GLU A 383 -11.56 20.90 13.08
CA GLU A 383 -10.58 19.81 12.90
C GLU A 383 -10.50 19.39 11.42
N LEU A 384 -11.64 19.34 10.74
CA LEU A 384 -11.73 18.98 9.32
C LEU A 384 -11.03 19.99 8.40
N GLY A 385 -11.00 21.27 8.78
CA GLY A 385 -10.34 22.35 8.03
C GLY A 385 -10.99 22.72 6.70
N ARG A 386 -12.15 22.13 6.37
CA ARG A 386 -12.91 22.33 5.12
C ARG A 386 -14.40 22.07 5.33
N PRO A 387 -15.26 22.46 4.39
CA PRO A 387 -16.66 22.05 4.40
C PRO A 387 -16.80 20.54 4.20
N ARG A 388 -17.93 19.98 4.60
CA ARG A 388 -18.31 18.60 4.28
C ARG A 388 -18.64 18.53 2.81
N ILE A 389 -18.23 17.44 2.16
CA ILE A 389 -18.43 17.22 0.72
C ILE A 389 -19.39 16.05 0.57
N ASP A 390 -20.40 16.21 -0.27
CA ASP A 390 -21.32 15.13 -0.57
C ASP A 390 -20.63 14.06 -1.41
N ALA A 391 -20.89 12.78 -1.11
CA ALA A 391 -20.37 11.66 -1.87
C ALA A 391 -21.49 10.98 -2.65
N VAL A 392 -21.33 10.89 -3.97
CA VAL A 392 -22.22 10.12 -4.85
C VAL A 392 -21.58 8.78 -5.13
N LEU A 393 -22.21 7.68 -4.68
CA LEU A 393 -21.65 6.35 -4.80
C LEU A 393 -22.23 5.61 -6.01
N ARG A 394 -21.34 5.14 -6.87
CA ARG A 394 -21.67 4.14 -7.89
C ARG A 394 -21.15 2.78 -7.42
N ILE A 395 -22.08 1.95 -6.96
CA ILE A 395 -21.75 0.60 -6.48
C ILE A 395 -21.77 -0.37 -7.66
N SER A 396 -20.68 -1.13 -7.81
CA SER A 396 -20.56 -2.23 -8.76
C SER A 396 -20.14 -3.48 -8.02
N GLY A 397 -20.84 -4.58 -8.29
CA GLY A 397 -20.57 -5.89 -7.70
C GLY A 397 -20.34 -6.95 -8.75
#